data_e33d1745546b6bacdd2aec30921d10c9
#
_entry.id   e33d1745546b6bacdd2aec30921d10c9
#
_cell.length_a   1.000
_cell.length_b   1.000
_cell.length_c   1.000
_cell.angle_alpha   90.00
_cell.angle_beta   90.00
_cell.angle_gamma   90.00
#
_symmetry.space_group_name_H-M   'P 1'
#
loop_
_entity.id
_entity.type
_entity.pdbx_description
1 polymer ?
#
loop_
_entity_poly.entity_id
_entity_poly.type
_entity_poly.pdbx_seq_one_letter_code
_entity_poly.pdbx_strand_id
1 'polypeptide(L)'
;HFKVEGSGASGLQSVFLADWYYASGQYLSSPEYYPNVEVFGEVPIQVVNAEPLGMHSNVMEAMFTAITRAKKNVYIETPYFIPTECLLQAIQTASMSGIDVRLVMPKRSDIQS
;
A
#
# COMPACT_ATOMS: atom_id res chain seq x y z
N HIS A 1 6.70 6.76 -10.46
CA HIS A 1 6.83 5.40 -10.98
C HIS A 1 7.85 4.63 -10.15
N PHE A 2 7.58 3.35 -9.90
CA PHE A 2 8.50 2.44 -9.22
C PHE A 2 8.89 1.31 -10.18
N LYS A 3 10.14 0.85 -10.08
CA LYS A 3 10.62 -0.37 -10.71
C LYS A 3 10.93 -1.36 -9.61
N VAL A 4 10.35 -2.54 -9.67
CA VAL A 4 10.59 -3.64 -8.72
C VAL A 4 11.20 -4.80 -9.50
N GLU A 5 12.34 -5.30 -9.04
CA GLU A 5 13.04 -6.43 -9.62
C GLU A 5 13.19 -7.55 -8.58
N GLY A 6 13.24 -8.79 -9.03
CA GLY A 6 13.37 -9.94 -8.15
C GLY A 6 12.04 -10.43 -7.58
N SER A 7 12.11 -11.19 -6.49
CA SER A 7 10.96 -11.89 -5.90
C SER A 7 9.78 -10.99 -5.50
N GLY A 8 10.02 -9.70 -5.21
CA GLY A 8 8.97 -8.74 -4.96
C GLY A 8 8.01 -8.53 -6.14
N ALA A 9 8.48 -8.74 -7.37
CA ALA A 9 7.64 -8.63 -8.56
C ALA A 9 6.56 -9.72 -8.62
N SER A 10 6.80 -10.90 -8.05
CA SER A 10 5.81 -11.99 -8.00
C SER A 10 4.59 -11.63 -7.16
N GLY A 11 4.78 -10.86 -6.08
CA GLY A 11 3.67 -10.35 -5.29
C GLY A 11 2.79 -9.39 -6.08
N LEU A 12 3.39 -8.49 -6.86
CA LEU A 12 2.66 -7.56 -7.74
C LEU A 12 1.95 -8.31 -8.86
N GLN A 13 2.60 -9.33 -9.46
CA GLN A 13 1.99 -10.19 -10.47
C GLN A 13 0.74 -10.91 -9.94
N SER A 14 0.78 -11.42 -8.72
CA SER A 14 -0.38 -12.08 -8.11
C SER A 14 -1.56 -11.14 -7.94
N VAL A 15 -1.33 -9.90 -7.53
CA VAL A 15 -2.38 -8.86 -7.44
C VAL A 15 -2.95 -8.56 -8.82
N PHE A 16 -2.08 -8.35 -9.82
CA PHE A 16 -2.50 -8.08 -11.19
C PHE A 16 -3.38 -9.20 -11.75
N LEU A 17 -3.01 -10.47 -11.54
CA LEU A 17 -3.78 -11.61 -12.03
C LEU A 17 -5.17 -11.71 -11.37
N ALA A 18 -5.26 -11.37 -10.09
CA ALA A 18 -6.54 -11.29 -9.40
C ALA A 18 -7.42 -10.17 -10.00
N ASP A 19 -6.87 -8.97 -10.18
CA ASP A 19 -7.59 -7.83 -10.77
C ASP A 19 -8.01 -8.12 -12.23
N TRP A 20 -7.13 -8.78 -12.99
CA TRP A 20 -7.46 -9.23 -14.35
C TRP A 20 -8.65 -10.16 -14.37
N TYR A 21 -8.68 -11.14 -13.45
CA TYR A 21 -9.83 -12.04 -13.32
C TYR A 21 -11.12 -11.29 -13.02
N TYR A 22 -11.09 -10.35 -12.07
CA TYR A 22 -12.27 -9.53 -11.74
C TYR A 22 -12.74 -8.67 -12.92
N ALA A 23 -11.83 -8.11 -13.69
CA ALA A 23 -12.17 -7.22 -14.80
C ALA A 23 -12.62 -7.97 -16.07
N SER A 24 -12.03 -9.14 -16.36
CA SER A 24 -12.21 -9.86 -17.63
C SER A 24 -13.01 -11.16 -17.51
N GLY A 25 -13.15 -11.72 -16.31
CA GLY A 25 -13.65 -13.07 -16.08
C GLY A 25 -12.69 -14.18 -16.54
N GLN A 26 -11.51 -13.82 -17.05
CA GLN A 26 -10.54 -14.77 -17.60
C GLN A 26 -9.52 -15.19 -16.54
N TYR A 27 -9.45 -16.48 -16.25
CA TYR A 27 -8.46 -17.03 -15.34
C TYR A 27 -7.18 -17.39 -16.08
N LEU A 28 -6.09 -16.66 -15.76
CA LEU A 28 -4.77 -16.88 -16.35
C LEU A 28 -3.96 -17.81 -15.44
N SER A 29 -3.88 -19.10 -15.79
CA SER A 29 -3.23 -20.15 -14.99
C SER A 29 -2.01 -20.78 -15.64
N SER A 30 -1.64 -20.36 -16.86
CA SER A 30 -0.52 -20.97 -17.54
C SER A 30 0.82 -20.57 -16.92
N PRO A 31 1.83 -21.45 -16.94
CA PRO A 31 3.12 -21.22 -16.26
C PRO A 31 3.83 -19.93 -16.68
N GLU A 32 3.56 -19.41 -17.86
CA GLU A 32 4.13 -18.17 -18.38
C GLU A 32 3.75 -16.94 -17.54
N TYR A 33 2.60 -16.99 -16.83
CA TYR A 33 2.15 -15.94 -15.93
C TYR A 33 2.77 -16.03 -14.52
N TYR A 34 3.50 -17.12 -14.25
CA TYR A 34 4.14 -17.38 -12.94
C TYR A 34 5.63 -17.72 -13.15
N PRO A 35 6.41 -16.80 -13.73
CA PRO A 35 7.81 -17.08 -13.99
C PRO A 35 8.58 -17.28 -12.68
N ASN A 36 9.56 -18.18 -12.70
CA ASN A 36 10.54 -18.26 -11.64
C ASN A 36 11.36 -16.97 -11.62
N VAL A 37 11.26 -16.24 -10.52
CA VAL A 37 11.98 -14.97 -10.35
C VAL A 37 13.14 -15.21 -9.39
N GLU A 38 14.35 -14.92 -9.87
CA GLU A 38 15.55 -14.97 -9.02
C GLU A 38 15.50 -13.88 -7.95
N VAL A 39 16.10 -14.14 -6.81
CA VAL A 39 16.26 -13.13 -5.75
C VAL A 39 17.24 -12.08 -6.26
N PHE A 40 16.81 -10.82 -6.22
CA PHE A 40 17.60 -9.69 -6.64
C PHE A 40 17.63 -8.63 -5.55
N GLY A 41 18.80 -8.38 -4.98
CA GLY A 41 18.98 -7.43 -3.89
C GLY A 41 18.55 -7.94 -2.52
N GLU A 42 18.62 -7.06 -1.52
CA GLU A 42 18.39 -7.39 -0.10
C GLU A 42 17.24 -6.58 0.53
N VAL A 43 16.51 -5.81 -0.28
CA VAL A 43 15.40 -4.99 0.22
C VAL A 43 14.17 -5.86 0.42
N PRO A 44 13.66 -6.01 1.66
CA PRO A 44 12.43 -6.74 1.89
C PRO A 44 11.24 -5.95 1.33
N ILE A 45 10.39 -6.62 0.57
CA ILE A 45 9.18 -6.04 -0.03
C ILE A 45 7.98 -6.87 0.42
N GLN A 46 6.97 -6.20 0.93
CA GLN A 46 5.66 -6.78 1.21
C GLN A 46 4.62 -6.10 0.33
N VAL A 47 3.91 -6.87 -0.45
CA VAL A 47 2.76 -6.40 -1.24
C VAL A 47 1.50 -6.61 -0.41
N VAL A 48 0.77 -5.53 -0.18
CA VAL A 48 -0.52 -5.54 0.53
C VAL A 48 -1.58 -5.05 -0.44
N ASN A 49 -2.59 -5.87 -0.71
CA ASN A 49 -3.70 -5.53 -1.58
C ASN A 49 -4.99 -5.35 -0.79
N ALA A 50 -5.91 -4.57 -1.35
CA ALA A 50 -7.29 -4.51 -0.90
C ALA A 50 -8.12 -5.48 -1.74
N GLU A 51 -8.76 -6.45 -1.11
CA GLU A 51 -9.68 -7.35 -1.80
C GLU A 51 -11.03 -6.65 -1.97
N PRO A 52 -11.60 -6.60 -3.19
CA PRO A 52 -12.86 -5.90 -3.45
C PRO A 52 -14.05 -6.39 -2.61
N LEU A 53 -14.00 -7.65 -2.17
CA LEU A 53 -15.04 -8.28 -1.36
C LEU A 53 -14.56 -8.65 0.04
N GLY A 54 -13.37 -8.21 0.43
CA GLY A 54 -12.79 -8.49 1.73
C GLY A 54 -13.55 -7.80 2.87
N MET A 55 -13.83 -8.55 3.94
CA MET A 55 -14.47 -7.98 5.15
C MET A 55 -13.52 -7.04 5.92
N HIS A 56 -12.23 -7.10 5.62
CA HIS A 56 -11.18 -6.30 6.25
C HIS A 56 -10.38 -5.53 5.19
N SER A 57 -9.99 -4.31 5.52
CA SER A 57 -9.11 -3.51 4.67
C SER A 57 -7.66 -3.75 5.06
N ASN A 58 -7.03 -4.77 4.48
CA ASN A 58 -5.62 -5.10 4.74
C ASN A 58 -4.69 -3.89 4.58
N VAL A 59 -4.95 -3.04 3.58
CA VAL A 59 -4.18 -1.82 3.35
C VAL A 59 -4.34 -0.83 4.50
N MET A 60 -5.57 -0.64 5.00
CA MET A 60 -5.84 0.25 6.13
C MET A 60 -5.17 -0.27 7.40
N GLU A 61 -5.25 -1.57 7.65
CA GLU A 61 -4.62 -2.21 8.81
C GLU A 61 -3.09 -2.12 8.75
N ALA A 62 -2.50 -2.29 7.57
CA ALA A 62 -1.07 -2.11 7.36
C ALA A 62 -0.64 -0.65 7.62
N MET A 63 -1.38 0.33 7.10
CA MET A 63 -1.10 1.75 7.33
C MET A 63 -1.24 2.11 8.81
N PHE A 64 -2.32 1.70 9.46
CA PHE A 64 -2.55 1.91 10.89
C PHE A 64 -1.42 1.32 11.73
N THR A 65 -1.03 0.07 11.41
CA THR A 65 0.06 -0.63 12.12
C THR A 65 1.40 0.08 11.92
N ALA A 66 1.71 0.52 10.70
CA ALA A 66 2.94 1.24 10.42
C ALA A 66 3.02 2.56 11.21
N ILE A 67 1.94 3.33 11.27
CA ILE A 67 1.89 4.60 11.98
C ILE A 67 2.02 4.39 13.50
N THR A 68 1.23 3.46 14.06
CA THR A 68 1.21 3.21 15.50
C THR A 68 2.48 2.56 16.04
N ARG A 69 3.24 1.86 15.18
CA ARG A 69 4.53 1.25 15.52
C ARG A 69 5.75 2.11 15.17
N ALA A 70 5.55 3.25 14.56
CA ALA A 70 6.64 4.16 14.23
C ALA A 70 7.40 4.59 15.51
N LYS A 71 8.73 4.62 15.42
CA LYS A 71 9.59 4.97 16.58
C LYS A 71 10.35 6.29 16.39
N LYS A 72 10.42 6.79 15.16
CA LYS A 72 11.18 8.00 14.83
C LYS A 72 10.39 9.00 14.03
N ASN A 73 9.83 8.56 12.90
CA ASN A 73 9.16 9.45 11.96
C ASN A 73 8.03 8.73 11.21
N VAL A 74 7.04 9.51 10.80
CA VAL A 74 5.95 9.14 9.89
C VAL A 74 5.86 10.22 8.84
N TYR A 75 6.20 9.88 7.60
CA TYR A 75 6.11 10.81 6.46
C TYR A 75 5.05 10.30 5.50
N ILE A 76 4.06 11.15 5.25
CA ILE A 76 2.92 10.84 4.40
C ILE A 76 2.91 11.85 3.25
N GLU A 77 2.95 11.35 2.02
CA GLU A 77 2.74 12.15 0.82
C GLU A 77 1.51 11.63 0.09
N THR A 78 0.54 12.52 -0.12
CA THR A 78 -0.72 12.14 -0.78
C THR A 78 -1.33 13.35 -1.48
N PRO A 79 -1.85 13.18 -2.71
CA PRO A 79 -2.63 14.23 -3.37
C PRO A 79 -4.01 14.42 -2.73
N TYR A 80 -4.53 13.38 -2.05
CA TYR A 80 -5.84 13.38 -1.43
C TYR A 80 -5.75 12.87 0.00
N PHE A 81 -5.79 13.79 0.96
CA PHE A 81 -5.79 13.43 2.37
C PHE A 81 -7.22 13.32 2.88
N ILE A 82 -7.79 12.12 2.74
CA ILE A 82 -9.14 11.78 3.22
C ILE A 82 -9.00 10.58 4.18
N PRO A 83 -8.40 10.79 5.36
CA PRO A 83 -8.19 9.71 6.31
C PRO A 83 -9.50 9.27 6.94
N THR A 84 -9.61 7.98 7.27
CA THR A 84 -10.63 7.52 8.21
C THR A 84 -10.33 8.06 9.60
N GLU A 85 -11.34 8.07 10.47
CA GLU A 85 -11.18 8.53 11.85
C GLU A 85 -10.07 7.76 12.58
N CYS A 86 -10.02 6.45 12.42
CA CYS A 86 -8.97 5.61 13.02
C CYS A 86 -7.55 6.01 12.56
N LEU A 87 -7.39 6.30 11.27
CA LEU A 87 -6.10 6.68 10.72
C LEU A 87 -5.69 8.08 11.21
N LEU A 88 -6.63 9.01 11.26
CA LEU A 88 -6.40 10.35 11.79
C LEU A 88 -5.98 10.30 13.28
N GLN A 89 -6.65 9.49 14.07
CA GLN A 89 -6.30 9.25 15.47
C GLN A 89 -4.89 8.65 15.62
N ALA A 90 -4.54 7.68 14.78
CA ALA A 90 -3.19 7.09 14.81
C ALA A 90 -2.11 8.14 14.51
N ILE A 91 -2.32 9.00 13.51
CA ILE A 91 -1.42 10.09 13.14
C ILE A 91 -1.27 11.10 14.28
N GLN A 92 -2.38 11.53 14.87
CA GLN A 92 -2.38 12.45 16.00
C GLN A 92 -1.65 11.86 17.22
N THR A 93 -1.95 10.60 17.56
CA THR A 93 -1.31 9.91 18.67
C THR A 93 0.20 9.77 18.46
N ALA A 94 0.63 9.42 17.26
CA ALA A 94 2.06 9.37 16.93
C ALA A 94 2.74 10.73 17.15
N SER A 95 2.12 11.80 16.64
CA SER A 95 2.62 13.17 16.82
C SER A 95 2.70 13.58 18.29
N MET A 96 1.64 13.30 19.07
CA MET A 96 1.61 13.60 20.52
C MET A 96 2.64 12.77 21.31
N SER A 97 3.04 11.61 20.80
CA SER A 97 4.07 10.75 21.40
C SER A 97 5.49 11.17 21.05
N GLY A 98 5.67 12.30 20.35
CA GLY A 98 7.00 12.85 20.01
C GLY A 98 7.58 12.26 18.72
N ILE A 99 6.80 11.56 17.92
CA ILE A 99 7.21 11.10 16.59
C ILE A 99 7.20 12.29 15.62
N ASP A 100 8.24 12.42 14.78
CA ASP A 100 8.28 13.43 13.72
C ASP A 100 7.28 13.07 12.62
N VAL A 101 6.11 13.69 12.65
CA VAL A 101 5.03 13.45 11.67
C VAL A 101 5.01 14.57 10.65
N ARG A 102 5.17 14.22 9.37
CA ARG A 102 5.11 15.17 8.26
C ARG A 102 4.10 14.72 7.21
N LEU A 103 3.27 15.67 6.79
CA LEU A 103 2.26 15.47 5.76
C LEU A 103 2.52 16.42 4.61
N VAL A 104 2.69 15.87 3.40
CA VAL A 104 2.90 16.62 2.17
C VAL A 104 1.66 16.47 1.29
N MET A 105 1.06 17.61 0.97
CA MET A 105 -0.17 17.68 0.16
C MET A 105 -0.04 18.83 -0.85
N PRO A 106 -0.77 18.78 -1.97
CA PRO A 106 -0.89 19.92 -2.88
C PRO A 106 -1.52 21.12 -2.18
N LYS A 107 -1.02 22.32 -2.45
CA LYS A 107 -1.59 23.57 -1.92
C LYS A 107 -3.03 23.82 -2.42
N ARG A 108 -3.38 23.28 -3.58
CA ARG A 108 -4.73 23.34 -4.16
C ARG A 108 -5.14 21.94 -4.54
N SER A 109 -6.31 21.52 -4.09
CA SER A 109 -6.94 20.28 -4.54
C SER A 109 -7.60 20.51 -5.91
N ASP A 110 -7.51 19.55 -6.79
CA ASP A 110 -8.26 19.49 -8.05
C ASP A 110 -9.69 18.93 -7.85
N ILE A 111 -9.99 18.43 -6.65
CA ILE A 111 -11.35 18.07 -6.26
C ILE A 111 -12.04 19.33 -5.76
N GLN A 112 -13.01 19.80 -6.53
CA GLN A 112 -13.95 20.83 -6.08
C GLN A 112 -14.95 20.16 -5.13
N SER A 113 -14.91 20.57 -3.85
CA SER A 113 -15.92 20.21 -2.83
C SER A 113 -17.22 20.98 -3.06
#